data_1a9ab24bee955235359c1212bbfffc30
#
_entry.id   1a9ab24bee955235359c1212bbfffc30
#
_cell.length_a   1.000
_cell.length_b   1.000
_cell.length_c   1.000
_cell.angle_alpha   90.00
_cell.angle_beta   90.00
_cell.angle_gamma   90.00
#
_symmetry.space_group_name_H-M   'P 1'
#
loop_
_entity.id
_entity.type
_entity.pdbx_description
1 polymer ?
#
loop_
_entity_poly.entity_id
_entity_poly.type
_entity_poly.pdbx_seq_one_letter_code
_entity_poly.pdbx_strand_id
1 'polypeptide(L)'
;MDVLSTIQAPISEQLAMLNSIMVERLHGSNALINKIVDNYLLTKGKQIRPILILLCARMTGEISQSTILSAAAIELMHNASLIHDDVVDNSMYRRGKPTINATEDNRIAVLMGDHFVSCALQCGVATGMMSIISAMGQLGQELAHGEIDQIDNARAHRLSEERYFDVIRRKTASLFRTCMHVGAISAHADDEQRERLEQFGELLGLCFQIKDGIFDYYEDKVIGKPTGNDLREGKITLPMLYAITHHDDEENRRMRSLLDRDNLDSDEIEQLIAYAKENGGIEYAYRRMEELRNEAVEALSSFPESETKQALITLLDYTISRNK
;
A
#
# COMPACT_ATOMS: atom_id res chain seq x y z
N MET A 1 -10.70 23.22 -1.78
CA MET A 1 -9.79 22.51 -0.86
C MET A 1 -9.40 21.20 -1.51
N ASP A 2 -8.17 20.77 -1.36
CA ASP A 2 -7.74 19.43 -1.80
C ASP A 2 -8.47 18.38 -0.93
N VAL A 3 -8.94 17.29 -1.57
CA VAL A 3 -9.68 16.22 -0.89
C VAL A 3 -8.92 15.68 0.31
N LEU A 4 -7.60 15.49 0.19
CA LEU A 4 -6.76 15.04 1.29
C LEU A 4 -6.76 16.01 2.48
N SER A 5 -6.74 17.32 2.24
CA SER A 5 -6.84 18.33 3.32
C SER A 5 -8.15 18.21 4.08
N THR A 6 -9.25 17.91 3.40
CA THR A 6 -10.55 17.68 4.04
C THR A 6 -10.56 16.42 4.91
N ILE A 7 -9.96 15.32 4.40
CA ILE A 7 -9.83 14.06 5.14
C ILE A 7 -8.94 14.24 6.38
N GLN A 8 -7.89 15.04 6.30
CA GLN A 8 -6.93 15.27 7.39
C GLN A 8 -7.41 16.29 8.43
N ALA A 9 -8.36 17.14 8.08
CA ALA A 9 -8.80 18.22 8.97
C ALA A 9 -9.14 17.76 10.41
N PRO A 10 -9.89 16.65 10.62
CA PRO A 10 -10.24 16.19 11.96
C PRO A 10 -9.04 15.71 12.81
N ILE A 11 -7.89 15.42 12.20
CA ILE A 11 -6.73 14.78 12.83
C ILE A 11 -5.42 15.53 12.56
N SER A 12 -5.49 16.77 12.11
CA SER A 12 -4.31 17.54 11.65
C SER A 12 -3.26 17.77 12.75
N GLU A 13 -3.69 18.02 13.98
CA GLU A 13 -2.81 18.17 15.14
C GLU A 13 -2.06 16.87 15.43
N GLN A 14 -2.75 15.74 15.45
CA GLN A 14 -2.19 14.43 15.72
C GLN A 14 -1.21 13.99 14.60
N LEU A 15 -1.49 14.35 13.36
CA LEU A 15 -0.55 14.14 12.24
C LEU A 15 0.73 14.98 12.41
N ALA A 16 0.62 16.20 12.90
CA ALA A 16 1.79 17.03 13.19
C ALA A 16 2.63 16.43 14.33
N MET A 17 1.99 15.95 15.41
CA MET A 17 2.66 15.26 16.51
C MET A 17 3.37 13.99 16.04
N LEU A 18 2.72 13.17 15.23
CA LEU A 18 3.29 11.97 14.63
C LEU A 18 4.55 12.30 13.82
N ASN A 19 4.50 13.32 12.96
CA ASN A 19 5.64 13.73 12.16
C ASN A 19 6.85 14.17 13.04
N SER A 20 6.58 14.87 14.14
CA SER A 20 7.63 15.26 15.09
C SER A 20 8.26 14.04 15.76
N ILE A 21 7.45 13.06 16.19
CA ILE A 21 7.95 11.80 16.78
C ILE A 21 8.82 11.05 15.76
N MET A 22 8.39 10.92 14.49
CA MET A 22 9.17 10.23 13.47
C MET A 22 10.53 10.88 13.25
N VAL A 23 10.57 12.22 13.15
CA VAL A 23 11.83 12.97 13.02
C VAL A 23 12.73 12.72 14.23
N GLU A 24 12.21 12.87 15.44
CA GLU A 24 12.98 12.65 16.68
C GLU A 24 13.56 11.24 16.77
N ARG A 25 12.78 10.22 16.43
CA ARG A 25 13.21 8.82 16.52
C ARG A 25 14.21 8.39 15.47
N LEU A 26 14.14 8.96 14.28
CA LEU A 26 15.04 8.63 13.18
C LEU A 26 16.42 9.29 13.31
N HIS A 27 16.50 10.45 13.96
CA HIS A 27 17.77 11.15 14.14
C HIS A 27 18.57 10.61 15.33
N GLY A 28 19.89 10.68 15.21
CA GLY A 28 20.84 10.24 16.24
C GLY A 28 22.19 10.93 16.14
N SER A 29 23.23 10.32 16.68
CA SER A 29 24.58 10.87 16.70
C SER A 29 25.35 10.73 15.38
N ASN A 30 24.89 9.91 14.44
CA ASN A 30 25.57 9.65 13.18
C ASN A 30 25.16 10.66 12.10
N ALA A 31 26.09 11.46 11.61
CA ALA A 31 25.83 12.51 10.64
C ALA A 31 25.36 11.98 9.27
N LEU A 32 25.83 10.79 8.85
CA LEU A 32 25.39 10.18 7.59
C LEU A 32 23.93 9.73 7.68
N ILE A 33 23.54 9.09 8.78
CA ILE A 33 22.14 8.70 9.03
C ILE A 33 21.26 9.94 8.99
N ASN A 34 21.61 11.00 9.71
CA ASN A 34 20.82 12.23 9.75
C ASN A 34 20.66 12.86 8.35
N LYS A 35 21.72 12.90 7.56
CA LYS A 35 21.67 13.41 6.17
C LYS A 35 20.71 12.59 5.30
N ILE A 36 20.76 11.25 5.40
CA ILE A 36 19.89 10.36 4.62
C ILE A 36 18.44 10.52 5.07
N VAL A 37 18.18 10.56 6.39
CA VAL A 37 16.84 10.78 6.96
C VAL A 37 16.25 12.10 6.51
N ASP A 38 17.01 13.21 6.58
CA ASP A 38 16.56 14.52 6.13
C ASP A 38 16.13 14.49 4.66
N ASN A 39 16.96 13.90 3.79
CA ASN A 39 16.65 13.76 2.37
C ASN A 39 15.40 12.89 2.13
N TYR A 40 15.26 11.76 2.85
CA TYR A 40 14.14 10.86 2.73
C TYR A 40 12.82 11.53 3.16
N LEU A 41 12.84 12.25 4.29
CA LEU A 41 11.65 12.93 4.83
C LEU A 41 11.21 14.16 4.01
N LEU A 42 12.08 14.71 3.14
CA LEU A 42 11.65 15.74 2.17
C LEU A 42 10.58 15.22 1.18
N THR A 43 10.48 13.91 0.98
CA THR A 43 9.51 13.26 0.09
C THR A 43 8.33 12.69 0.87
N LYS A 44 7.62 13.53 1.63
CA LYS A 44 6.44 13.08 2.36
C LYS A 44 5.41 12.52 1.37
N GLY A 45 5.00 11.26 1.62
CA GLY A 45 3.85 10.67 0.94
C GLY A 45 2.53 11.28 1.43
N LYS A 46 1.42 10.74 0.92
CA LYS A 46 0.06 11.14 1.31
C LYS A 46 -0.29 10.76 2.76
N GLN A 47 0.56 9.98 3.43
CA GLN A 47 0.39 9.47 4.80
C GLN A 47 -0.97 8.78 5.05
N ILE A 48 -1.44 8.01 4.07
CA ILE A 48 -2.76 7.33 4.14
C ILE A 48 -2.82 6.41 5.36
N ARG A 49 -1.73 5.74 5.73
CA ARG A 49 -1.68 4.78 6.83
C ARG A 49 -1.86 5.44 8.21
N PRO A 50 -1.09 6.47 8.57
CA PRO A 50 -1.35 7.24 9.77
C PRO A 50 -2.77 7.84 9.80
N ILE A 51 -3.27 8.34 8.66
CA ILE A 51 -4.64 8.88 8.56
C ILE A 51 -5.66 7.81 8.95
N LEU A 52 -5.53 6.59 8.42
CA LEU A 52 -6.42 5.47 8.75
C LEU A 52 -6.40 5.13 10.24
N ILE A 53 -5.22 5.02 10.84
CA ILE A 53 -5.07 4.70 12.27
C ILE A 53 -5.76 5.77 13.14
N LEU A 54 -5.48 7.04 12.85
CA LEU A 54 -6.02 8.16 13.62
C LEU A 54 -7.55 8.31 13.46
N LEU A 55 -8.07 8.19 12.22
CA LEU A 55 -9.50 8.21 11.97
C LEU A 55 -10.21 7.01 12.60
N CYS A 56 -9.62 5.82 12.52
CA CYS A 56 -10.15 4.61 13.15
C CYS A 56 -10.28 4.81 14.66
N ALA A 57 -9.21 5.24 15.33
CA ALA A 57 -9.22 5.50 16.77
C ALA A 57 -10.26 6.56 17.13
N ARG A 58 -10.37 7.66 16.36
CA ARG A 58 -11.36 8.72 16.59
C ARG A 58 -12.81 8.26 16.40
N MET A 59 -13.04 7.27 15.55
CA MET A 59 -14.38 6.70 15.32
C MET A 59 -14.86 5.80 16.46
N THR A 60 -13.92 5.14 17.15
CA THR A 60 -14.22 4.18 18.23
C THR A 60 -14.01 4.74 19.64
N GLY A 61 -13.25 5.84 19.77
CA GLY A 61 -12.92 6.43 21.06
C GLY A 61 -12.09 7.69 20.92
N GLU A 62 -11.11 7.86 21.80
CA GLU A 62 -10.21 9.01 21.80
C GLU A 62 -8.83 8.65 21.24
N ILE A 63 -8.22 9.59 20.51
CA ILE A 63 -6.84 9.46 20.06
C ILE A 63 -5.91 9.70 21.25
N SER A 64 -5.27 8.65 21.73
CA SER A 64 -4.33 8.68 22.83
C SER A 64 -2.87 8.85 22.34
N GLN A 65 -1.94 9.06 23.26
CA GLN A 65 -0.50 9.03 22.96
C GLN A 65 -0.08 7.66 22.39
N SER A 66 -0.67 6.57 22.88
CA SER A 66 -0.41 5.21 22.33
C SER A 66 -0.90 5.08 20.90
N THR A 67 -2.02 5.73 20.52
CA THR A 67 -2.49 5.77 19.13
C THR A 67 -1.48 6.48 18.21
N ILE A 68 -0.95 7.63 18.62
CA ILE A 68 0.02 8.41 17.83
C ILE A 68 1.33 7.64 17.68
N LEU A 69 1.82 7.02 18.75
CA LEU A 69 3.02 6.16 18.72
C LEU A 69 2.81 4.94 17.82
N SER A 70 1.62 4.33 17.85
CA SER A 70 1.27 3.21 16.97
C SER A 70 1.25 3.62 15.51
N ALA A 71 0.69 4.80 15.20
CA ALA A 71 0.66 5.34 13.86
C ALA A 71 2.09 5.64 13.35
N ALA A 72 2.98 6.17 14.22
CA ALA A 72 4.39 6.36 13.90
C ALA A 72 5.11 5.02 13.65
N ALA A 73 4.84 4.00 14.49
CA ALA A 73 5.43 2.67 14.34
C ALA A 73 5.06 2.02 13.00
N ILE A 74 3.78 2.04 12.62
CA ILE A 74 3.32 1.44 11.36
C ILE A 74 3.85 2.23 10.15
N GLU A 75 3.89 3.57 10.19
CA GLU A 75 4.43 4.37 9.09
C GLU A 75 5.95 4.17 8.94
N LEU A 76 6.71 4.07 10.03
CA LEU A 76 8.14 3.75 10.00
C LEU A 76 8.39 2.36 9.43
N MET A 77 7.60 1.36 9.84
CA MET A 77 7.70 0.00 9.33
C MET A 77 7.39 -0.05 7.81
N HIS A 78 6.36 0.68 7.37
CA HIS A 78 6.07 0.80 5.95
C HIS A 78 7.22 1.49 5.17
N ASN A 79 7.77 2.58 5.71
CA ASN A 79 8.91 3.24 5.06
C ASN A 79 10.13 2.31 4.99
N ALA A 80 10.38 1.49 6.01
CA ALA A 80 11.41 0.46 6.00
C ALA A 80 11.19 -0.56 4.87
N SER A 81 9.95 -1.08 4.71
CA SER A 81 9.65 -2.01 3.62
C SER A 81 9.91 -1.37 2.25
N LEU A 82 9.51 -0.11 2.04
CA LEU A 82 9.79 0.59 0.79
C LEU A 82 11.29 0.75 0.49
N ILE A 83 12.11 0.97 1.52
CA ILE A 83 13.57 1.07 1.37
C ILE A 83 14.17 -0.29 0.98
N HIS A 84 13.70 -1.38 1.59
CA HIS A 84 14.12 -2.74 1.25
C HIS A 84 13.64 -3.14 -0.15
N ASP A 85 12.39 -2.82 -0.51
CA ASP A 85 11.82 -3.09 -1.83
C ASP A 85 12.62 -2.38 -2.94
N ASP A 86 13.05 -1.12 -2.71
CA ASP A 86 13.90 -0.40 -3.67
C ASP A 86 15.21 -1.14 -3.98
N VAL A 87 15.76 -1.87 -2.99
CA VAL A 87 16.96 -2.69 -3.19
C VAL A 87 16.62 -3.99 -3.92
N VAL A 88 15.53 -4.66 -3.54
CA VAL A 88 15.07 -5.92 -4.15
C VAL A 88 14.72 -5.72 -5.63
N ASP A 89 13.99 -4.65 -5.94
CA ASP A 89 13.54 -4.29 -7.30
C ASP A 89 14.62 -3.55 -8.11
N ASN A 90 15.81 -3.27 -7.53
CA ASN A 90 16.85 -2.43 -8.13
C ASN A 90 16.31 -1.05 -8.59
N SER A 91 15.36 -0.49 -7.87
CA SER A 91 14.71 0.78 -8.20
C SER A 91 15.65 1.95 -7.95
N MET A 92 15.90 2.79 -8.96
CA MET A 92 16.77 3.96 -8.86
C MET A 92 16.01 5.24 -8.49
N TYR A 93 14.69 5.25 -8.66
CA TYR A 93 13.84 6.41 -8.40
C TYR A 93 12.54 6.01 -7.71
N ARG A 94 12.14 6.81 -6.71
CA ARG A 94 10.84 6.70 -6.03
C ARG A 94 10.22 8.09 -5.87
N ARG A 95 8.97 8.27 -6.32
CA ARG A 95 8.26 9.56 -6.27
C ARG A 95 9.06 10.71 -6.92
N GLY A 96 9.73 10.42 -8.04
CA GLY A 96 10.53 11.40 -8.78
C GLY A 96 11.87 11.80 -8.15
N LYS A 97 12.29 11.14 -7.06
CA LYS A 97 13.61 11.34 -6.42
C LYS A 97 14.44 10.07 -6.45
N PRO A 98 15.77 10.21 -6.47
CA PRO A 98 16.65 9.06 -6.32
C PRO A 98 16.39 8.32 -5.00
N THR A 99 16.45 6.99 -5.04
CA THR A 99 16.36 6.10 -3.88
C THR A 99 17.65 6.13 -3.04
N ILE A 100 17.64 5.55 -1.84
CA ILE A 100 18.84 5.49 -1.00
C ILE A 100 19.93 4.63 -1.66
N ASN A 101 19.54 3.49 -2.26
CA ASN A 101 20.49 2.64 -3.00
C ASN A 101 21.08 3.34 -4.24
N ALA A 102 20.37 4.29 -4.84
CA ALA A 102 20.85 5.07 -5.97
C ALA A 102 21.83 6.18 -5.54
N THR A 103 21.63 6.77 -4.36
CA THR A 103 22.48 7.87 -3.86
C THR A 103 23.69 7.43 -3.06
N GLU A 104 23.55 6.31 -2.35
CA GLU A 104 24.62 5.72 -1.54
C GLU A 104 25.04 4.37 -2.12
N ASP A 105 24.54 3.27 -1.61
CA ASP A 105 24.66 1.91 -2.18
C ASP A 105 23.60 0.97 -1.54
N ASN A 106 23.49 -0.28 -2.06
CA ASN A 106 22.57 -1.28 -1.54
C ASN A 106 22.84 -1.63 -0.07
N ARG A 107 24.08 -1.61 0.40
CA ARG A 107 24.45 -1.93 1.79
C ARG A 107 23.92 -0.88 2.74
N ILE A 108 24.10 0.39 2.39
CA ILE A 108 23.58 1.53 3.19
C ILE A 108 22.06 1.51 3.17
N ALA A 109 21.41 1.23 2.02
CA ALA A 109 19.97 1.15 1.92
C ALA A 109 19.39 0.06 2.82
N VAL A 110 19.94 -1.16 2.82
CA VAL A 110 19.52 -2.25 3.72
C VAL A 110 19.65 -1.84 5.19
N LEU A 111 20.80 -1.28 5.58
CA LEU A 111 21.03 -0.83 6.97
C LEU A 111 20.09 0.33 7.37
N MET A 112 19.75 1.21 6.44
CA MET A 112 18.75 2.26 6.69
C MET A 112 17.35 1.68 6.87
N GLY A 113 16.95 0.67 6.09
CA GLY A 113 15.72 -0.07 6.32
C GLY A 113 15.69 -0.70 7.73
N ASP A 114 16.76 -1.34 8.17
CA ASP A 114 16.90 -1.91 9.52
C ASP A 114 16.82 -0.83 10.61
N HIS A 115 17.41 0.35 10.36
CA HIS A 115 17.28 1.50 11.25
C HIS A 115 15.83 1.94 11.41
N PHE A 116 15.07 2.04 10.31
CA PHE A 116 13.64 2.39 10.34
C PHE A 116 12.82 1.32 11.08
N VAL A 117 13.08 0.02 10.85
CA VAL A 117 12.44 -1.09 11.59
C VAL A 117 12.72 -0.95 13.09
N SER A 118 13.97 -0.67 13.46
CA SER A 118 14.38 -0.53 14.87
C SER A 118 13.65 0.64 15.54
N CYS A 119 13.54 1.78 14.85
CA CYS A 119 12.77 2.94 15.33
C CYS A 119 11.27 2.63 15.44
N ALA A 120 10.71 1.87 14.47
CA ALA A 120 9.32 1.40 14.51
C ALA A 120 9.06 0.55 15.76
N LEU A 121 9.94 -0.43 16.04
CA LEU A 121 9.84 -1.27 17.22
C LEU A 121 9.92 -0.45 18.53
N GLN A 122 10.81 0.54 18.61
CA GLN A 122 10.88 1.44 19.77
C GLN A 122 9.58 2.22 19.96
N CYS A 123 8.97 2.73 18.89
CA CYS A 123 7.66 3.37 18.97
C CYS A 123 6.58 2.39 19.45
N GLY A 124 6.55 1.16 18.90
CA GLY A 124 5.62 0.11 19.32
C GLY A 124 5.77 -0.24 20.81
N VAL A 125 7.00 -0.44 21.29
CA VAL A 125 7.27 -0.72 22.73
C VAL A 125 6.83 0.46 23.60
N ALA A 126 7.05 1.69 23.17
CA ALA A 126 6.67 2.89 23.91
C ALA A 126 5.14 3.06 24.06
N THR A 127 4.32 2.35 23.30
CA THR A 127 2.86 2.31 23.50
C THR A 127 2.46 1.61 24.80
N GLY A 128 3.31 0.74 25.33
CA GLY A 128 2.99 -0.13 26.46
C GLY A 128 1.99 -1.25 26.12
N MET A 129 1.58 -1.40 24.87
CA MET A 129 0.57 -2.36 24.43
C MET A 129 1.22 -3.53 23.68
N MET A 130 1.25 -4.71 24.29
CA MET A 130 1.82 -5.92 23.68
C MET A 130 1.05 -6.33 22.40
N SER A 131 -0.24 -6.03 22.32
CA SER A 131 -1.06 -6.28 21.14
C SER A 131 -0.58 -5.50 19.91
N ILE A 132 -0.06 -4.27 20.09
CA ILE A 132 0.54 -3.47 19.00
C ILE A 132 1.81 -4.16 18.48
N ILE A 133 2.69 -4.62 19.38
CA ILE A 133 3.91 -5.35 19.00
C ILE A 133 3.56 -6.64 18.26
N SER A 134 2.55 -7.38 18.71
CA SER A 134 2.06 -8.59 18.05
C SER A 134 1.56 -8.29 16.64
N ALA A 135 0.74 -7.22 16.47
CA ALA A 135 0.24 -6.79 15.17
C ALA A 135 1.37 -6.40 14.20
N MET A 136 2.41 -5.69 14.70
CA MET A 136 3.59 -5.33 13.90
C MET A 136 4.36 -6.58 13.44
N GLY A 137 4.55 -7.56 14.32
CA GLY A 137 5.23 -8.81 14.00
C GLY A 137 4.47 -9.60 12.93
N GLN A 138 3.15 -9.72 13.07
CA GLN A 138 2.29 -10.39 12.11
C GLN A 138 2.31 -9.66 10.74
N LEU A 139 2.22 -8.33 10.75
CA LEU A 139 2.31 -7.53 9.53
C LEU A 139 3.63 -7.78 8.78
N GLY A 140 4.76 -7.81 9.50
CA GLY A 140 6.06 -8.09 8.88
C GLY A 140 6.11 -9.45 8.21
N GLN A 141 5.52 -10.48 8.82
CA GLN A 141 5.41 -11.82 8.21
C GLN A 141 4.51 -11.81 6.97
N GLU A 142 3.34 -11.16 7.03
CA GLU A 142 2.41 -11.09 5.91
C GLU A 142 3.01 -10.35 4.70
N LEU A 143 3.72 -9.24 4.91
CA LEU A 143 4.41 -8.51 3.86
C LEU A 143 5.49 -9.37 3.18
N ALA A 144 6.34 -10.04 3.98
CA ALA A 144 7.39 -10.91 3.45
C ALA A 144 6.81 -12.11 2.67
N HIS A 145 5.76 -12.76 3.20
CA HIS A 145 5.08 -13.86 2.51
C HIS A 145 4.43 -13.39 1.21
N GLY A 146 3.77 -12.22 1.21
CA GLY A 146 3.14 -11.67 0.00
C GLY A 146 4.16 -11.38 -1.10
N GLU A 147 5.36 -10.86 -0.75
CA GLU A 147 6.43 -10.62 -1.71
C GLU A 147 7.01 -11.92 -2.27
N ILE A 148 7.26 -12.91 -1.41
CA ILE A 148 7.76 -14.22 -1.83
C ILE A 148 6.73 -14.93 -2.73
N ASP A 149 5.44 -14.91 -2.37
CA ASP A 149 4.36 -15.49 -3.16
C ASP A 149 4.25 -14.82 -4.54
N GLN A 150 4.44 -13.48 -4.60
CA GLN A 150 4.45 -12.75 -5.87
C GLN A 150 5.59 -13.20 -6.78
N ILE A 151 6.80 -13.31 -6.23
CA ILE A 151 7.99 -13.78 -6.97
C ILE A 151 7.80 -15.22 -7.45
N ASP A 152 7.29 -16.12 -6.60
CA ASP A 152 7.03 -17.53 -6.96
C ASP A 152 5.95 -17.64 -8.04
N ASN A 153 4.87 -16.87 -7.94
CA ASN A 153 3.81 -16.87 -8.95
C ASN A 153 4.31 -16.34 -10.30
N ALA A 154 5.13 -15.28 -10.32
CA ALA A 154 5.75 -14.76 -11.53
C ALA A 154 6.62 -15.81 -12.20
N ARG A 155 7.52 -16.46 -11.45
CA ARG A 155 8.41 -17.53 -11.96
C ARG A 155 7.65 -18.75 -12.48
N ALA A 156 6.49 -19.07 -11.92
CA ALA A 156 5.69 -20.23 -12.28
C ALA A 156 4.61 -19.93 -13.32
N HIS A 157 4.53 -18.71 -13.84
CA HIS A 157 3.51 -18.22 -14.80
C HIS A 157 2.09 -18.62 -14.41
N ARG A 158 1.75 -18.50 -13.10
CA ARG A 158 0.45 -18.92 -12.57
C ARG A 158 -0.60 -17.84 -12.75
N LEU A 159 -1.53 -18.07 -13.67
CA LEU A 159 -2.61 -17.16 -14.04
C LEU A 159 -3.92 -17.57 -13.34
N SER A 160 -4.20 -16.98 -12.19
CA SER A 160 -5.43 -17.22 -11.42
C SER A 160 -5.86 -15.97 -10.67
N GLU A 161 -7.13 -15.58 -10.79
CA GLU A 161 -7.68 -14.44 -10.08
C GLU A 161 -7.65 -14.66 -8.56
N GLU A 162 -7.92 -15.86 -8.08
CA GLU A 162 -7.83 -16.22 -6.66
C GLU A 162 -6.42 -15.95 -6.11
N ARG A 163 -5.39 -16.42 -6.82
CA ARG A 163 -3.98 -16.20 -6.44
C ARG A 163 -3.60 -14.73 -6.50
N TYR A 164 -4.08 -14.00 -7.51
CA TYR A 164 -3.88 -12.56 -7.58
C TYR A 164 -4.42 -11.86 -6.34
N PHE A 165 -5.69 -12.17 -5.94
CA PHE A 165 -6.28 -11.60 -4.74
C PHE A 165 -5.55 -12.02 -3.47
N ASP A 166 -5.06 -13.25 -3.37
CA ASP A 166 -4.26 -13.71 -2.22
C ASP A 166 -2.95 -12.94 -2.09
N VAL A 167 -2.25 -12.71 -3.19
CA VAL A 167 -1.00 -11.93 -3.20
C VAL A 167 -1.26 -10.49 -2.77
N ILE A 168 -2.22 -9.80 -3.39
CA ILE A 168 -2.49 -8.38 -3.08
C ILE A 168 -3.08 -8.21 -1.68
N ARG A 169 -3.80 -9.22 -1.16
CA ARG A 169 -4.29 -9.24 0.23
C ARG A 169 -3.13 -9.25 1.21
N ARG A 170 -2.15 -10.14 1.03
CA ARG A 170 -0.97 -10.24 1.91
C ARG A 170 -0.01 -9.07 1.73
N LYS A 171 0.38 -8.77 0.50
CA LYS A 171 1.40 -7.74 0.21
C LYS A 171 0.93 -6.32 0.51
N THR A 172 -0.34 -6.00 0.27
CA THR A 172 -0.84 -4.63 0.34
C THR A 172 -2.00 -4.47 1.32
N ALA A 173 -3.08 -5.25 1.20
CA ALA A 173 -4.28 -5.05 2.01
C ALA A 173 -4.05 -5.38 3.48
N SER A 174 -3.13 -6.30 3.82
CA SER A 174 -2.74 -6.61 5.19
C SER A 174 -2.29 -5.36 5.96
N LEU A 175 -1.54 -4.49 5.31
CA LEU A 175 -1.08 -3.24 5.94
C LEU A 175 -2.24 -2.28 6.24
N PHE A 176 -3.22 -2.16 5.33
CA PHE A 176 -4.42 -1.35 5.56
C PHE A 176 -5.30 -1.93 6.66
N ARG A 177 -5.50 -3.26 6.66
CA ARG A 177 -6.18 -3.99 7.73
C ARG A 177 -5.50 -3.77 9.07
N THR A 178 -4.16 -3.89 9.12
CA THR A 178 -3.38 -3.65 10.35
C THR A 178 -3.49 -2.20 10.82
N CYS A 179 -3.57 -1.21 9.93
CA CYS A 179 -3.82 0.18 10.32
C CYS A 179 -5.15 0.32 11.07
N MET A 180 -6.22 -0.29 10.56
CA MET A 180 -7.52 -0.27 11.22
C MET A 180 -7.53 -1.05 12.53
N HIS A 181 -6.92 -2.24 12.54
CA HIS A 181 -6.72 -3.04 13.77
C HIS A 181 -6.02 -2.24 14.87
N VAL A 182 -4.87 -1.67 14.54
CA VAL A 182 -4.04 -0.90 15.48
C VAL A 182 -4.77 0.35 15.96
N GLY A 183 -5.47 1.07 15.08
CA GLY A 183 -6.31 2.20 15.46
C GLY A 183 -7.40 1.79 16.45
N ALA A 184 -8.13 0.72 16.16
CA ALA A 184 -9.22 0.20 16.99
C ALA A 184 -8.73 -0.24 18.39
N ILE A 185 -7.68 -1.06 18.46
CA ILE A 185 -7.17 -1.54 19.77
C ILE A 185 -6.55 -0.41 20.59
N SER A 186 -5.94 0.60 19.97
CA SER A 186 -5.38 1.77 20.68
C SER A 186 -6.44 2.69 21.29
N ALA A 187 -7.67 2.63 20.79
CA ALA A 187 -8.84 3.35 21.30
C ALA A 187 -9.81 2.45 22.08
N HIS A 188 -9.40 1.21 22.39
CA HIS A 188 -10.17 0.24 23.18
C HIS A 188 -11.53 -0.13 22.54
N ALA A 189 -11.61 -0.20 21.22
CA ALA A 189 -12.76 -0.69 20.50
C ALA A 189 -13.14 -2.12 20.93
N ASP A 190 -14.41 -2.44 20.94
CA ASP A 190 -14.87 -3.82 21.17
C ASP A 190 -14.56 -4.73 19.96
N ASP A 191 -14.75 -6.03 20.13
CA ASP A 191 -14.38 -7.02 19.14
C ASP A 191 -15.18 -6.85 17.83
N GLU A 192 -16.47 -6.53 17.90
CA GLU A 192 -17.32 -6.33 16.73
C GLU A 192 -16.89 -5.09 15.94
N GLN A 193 -16.66 -3.98 16.63
CA GLN A 193 -16.14 -2.75 16.02
C GLN A 193 -14.80 -3.01 15.33
N ARG A 194 -13.90 -3.71 16.00
CA ARG A 194 -12.57 -4.04 15.47
C ARG A 194 -12.68 -4.87 14.19
N GLU A 195 -13.46 -5.96 14.19
CA GLU A 195 -13.65 -6.81 13.02
C GLU A 195 -14.21 -6.05 11.82
N ARG A 196 -15.20 -5.18 12.02
CA ARG A 196 -15.78 -4.32 10.98
C ARG A 196 -14.77 -3.37 10.39
N LEU A 197 -13.94 -2.76 11.24
CA LEU A 197 -12.90 -1.81 10.81
C LEU A 197 -11.77 -2.52 10.08
N GLU A 198 -11.36 -3.69 10.52
CA GLU A 198 -10.37 -4.53 9.83
C GLU A 198 -10.87 -4.92 8.43
N GLN A 199 -12.15 -5.32 8.31
CA GLN A 199 -12.78 -5.61 7.02
C GLN A 199 -12.75 -4.38 6.10
N PHE A 200 -13.14 -3.21 6.60
CA PHE A 200 -13.03 -1.96 5.83
C PHE A 200 -11.60 -1.71 5.34
N GLY A 201 -10.60 -1.86 6.23
CA GLY A 201 -9.20 -1.67 5.88
C GLY A 201 -8.72 -2.62 4.80
N GLU A 202 -9.06 -3.91 4.90
CA GLU A 202 -8.70 -4.90 3.89
C GLU A 202 -9.29 -4.56 2.52
N LEU A 203 -10.59 -4.25 2.47
CA LEU A 203 -11.29 -3.90 1.23
C LEU A 203 -10.74 -2.62 0.59
N LEU A 204 -10.42 -1.59 1.39
CA LEU A 204 -9.74 -0.39 0.93
C LEU A 204 -8.36 -0.72 0.34
N GLY A 205 -7.59 -1.59 1.00
CA GLY A 205 -6.28 -2.02 0.53
C GLY A 205 -6.34 -2.79 -0.80
N LEU A 206 -7.35 -3.64 -0.99
CA LEU A 206 -7.60 -4.32 -2.26
C LEU A 206 -7.94 -3.31 -3.38
N CYS A 207 -8.84 -2.35 -3.12
CA CYS A 207 -9.15 -1.27 -4.07
C CYS A 207 -7.89 -0.46 -4.42
N PHE A 208 -7.05 -0.16 -3.42
CA PHE A 208 -5.80 0.57 -3.61
C PHE A 208 -4.87 -0.16 -4.60
N GLN A 209 -4.67 -1.47 -4.41
CA GLN A 209 -3.77 -2.25 -5.26
C GLN A 209 -4.32 -2.50 -6.66
N ILE A 210 -5.65 -2.75 -6.80
CA ILE A 210 -6.28 -2.87 -8.12
C ILE A 210 -6.13 -1.55 -8.89
N LYS A 211 -6.31 -0.41 -8.21
CA LYS A 211 -6.13 0.91 -8.83
C LYS A 211 -4.70 1.17 -9.28
N ASP A 212 -3.71 0.79 -8.47
CA ASP A 212 -2.30 0.89 -8.85
C ASP A 212 -2.00 0.03 -10.09
N GLY A 213 -2.53 -1.20 -10.15
CA GLY A 213 -2.41 -2.06 -11.33
C GLY A 213 -3.06 -1.46 -12.58
N ILE A 214 -4.16 -0.70 -12.47
CA ILE A 214 -4.77 0.00 -13.61
C ILE A 214 -3.86 1.11 -14.12
N PHE A 215 -3.15 1.84 -13.24
CA PHE A 215 -2.26 2.92 -13.67
C PHE A 215 -1.16 2.45 -14.62
N ASP A 216 -0.69 1.22 -14.47
CA ASP A 216 0.36 0.67 -15.33
C ASP A 216 -0.05 0.53 -16.81
N TYR A 217 -1.35 0.61 -17.10
CA TYR A 217 -1.90 0.61 -18.48
C TYR A 217 -1.94 1.99 -19.12
N TYR A 218 -1.62 3.07 -18.41
CA TYR A 218 -1.71 4.44 -18.91
C TYR A 218 -0.38 5.17 -18.75
N GLU A 219 -0.02 5.97 -19.73
CA GLU A 219 1.18 6.82 -19.66
C GLU A 219 1.07 7.85 -18.54
N ASP A 220 2.03 7.90 -17.67
CA ASP A 220 2.22 9.03 -16.79
C ASP A 220 3.08 10.10 -17.47
N LYS A 221 2.41 11.04 -18.16
CA LYS A 221 3.05 12.15 -18.86
C LYS A 221 3.84 13.10 -17.95
N VAL A 222 3.61 13.05 -16.63
CA VAL A 222 4.25 13.96 -15.65
C VAL A 222 5.53 13.34 -15.10
N ILE A 223 5.56 12.03 -14.89
CA ILE A 223 6.69 11.32 -14.31
C ILE A 223 7.57 10.66 -15.39
N GLY A 224 7.02 10.53 -16.62
CA GLY A 224 7.73 9.88 -17.73
C GLY A 224 7.98 8.38 -17.49
N LYS A 225 7.17 7.73 -16.64
CA LYS A 225 7.24 6.29 -16.44
C LYS A 225 6.70 5.58 -17.68
N PRO A 226 7.45 4.64 -18.26
CA PRO A 226 6.93 3.79 -19.32
C PRO A 226 5.76 2.96 -18.77
N THR A 227 4.75 2.74 -19.61
CA THR A 227 3.64 1.82 -19.32
C THR A 227 4.13 0.37 -19.24
N GLY A 228 3.42 -0.50 -18.53
CA GLY A 228 3.67 -1.92 -18.50
C GLY A 228 4.90 -2.33 -17.67
N ASN A 229 5.23 -1.59 -16.60
CA ASN A 229 6.31 -1.99 -15.70
C ASN A 229 6.01 -3.31 -15.00
N ASP A 230 4.76 -3.51 -14.56
CA ASP A 230 4.35 -4.77 -13.93
C ASP A 230 4.55 -5.94 -14.89
N LEU A 231 4.20 -5.79 -16.17
CA LEU A 231 4.42 -6.82 -17.19
C LEU A 231 5.92 -7.09 -17.43
N ARG A 232 6.78 -6.05 -17.43
CA ARG A 232 8.24 -6.22 -17.54
C ARG A 232 8.83 -7.02 -16.38
N GLU A 233 8.23 -6.89 -15.20
CA GLU A 233 8.62 -7.59 -13.99
C GLU A 233 7.93 -8.97 -13.86
N GLY A 234 7.17 -9.41 -14.88
CA GLY A 234 6.40 -10.66 -14.86
C GLY A 234 5.19 -10.62 -13.90
N LYS A 235 4.77 -9.43 -13.46
CA LYS A 235 3.62 -9.22 -12.58
C LYS A 235 2.36 -9.03 -13.42
N ILE A 236 1.41 -9.95 -13.33
CA ILE A 236 0.16 -9.89 -14.08
C ILE A 236 -0.94 -9.31 -13.20
N THR A 237 -1.44 -8.15 -13.58
CA THR A 237 -2.49 -7.41 -12.86
C THR A 237 -3.89 -7.80 -13.33
N LEU A 238 -4.91 -7.43 -12.56
CA LEU A 238 -6.30 -7.84 -12.78
C LEU A 238 -6.83 -7.57 -14.19
N PRO A 239 -6.55 -6.42 -14.86
CA PRO A 239 -7.00 -6.19 -16.23
C PRO A 239 -6.48 -7.24 -17.22
N MET A 240 -5.19 -7.54 -17.19
CA MET A 240 -4.59 -8.55 -18.05
C MET A 240 -5.12 -9.94 -17.72
N LEU A 241 -5.19 -10.28 -16.43
CA LEU A 241 -5.66 -11.57 -15.98
C LEU A 241 -7.08 -11.87 -16.47
N TYR A 242 -7.98 -10.87 -16.38
CA TYR A 242 -9.35 -11.00 -16.91
C TYR A 242 -9.31 -11.23 -18.42
N ALA A 243 -8.61 -10.39 -19.18
CA ALA A 243 -8.59 -10.48 -20.65
C ALA A 243 -8.10 -11.85 -21.15
N ILE A 244 -7.08 -12.42 -20.51
CA ILE A 244 -6.53 -13.72 -20.93
C ILE A 244 -7.30 -14.94 -20.41
N THR A 245 -8.12 -14.80 -19.36
CA THR A 245 -8.87 -15.95 -18.82
C THR A 245 -10.30 -16.06 -19.34
N HIS A 246 -10.87 -15.00 -19.93
CA HIS A 246 -12.25 -14.94 -20.38
C HIS A 246 -12.41 -15.05 -21.92
N HIS A 247 -11.33 -15.19 -22.65
CA HIS A 247 -11.31 -15.39 -24.09
C HIS A 247 -10.51 -16.65 -24.45
N ASP A 248 -10.86 -17.33 -25.56
CA ASP A 248 -10.18 -18.53 -26.07
C ASP A 248 -10.16 -18.52 -27.62
N ASP A 249 -9.71 -17.43 -28.20
CA ASP A 249 -9.47 -17.29 -29.62
C ASP A 249 -7.97 -17.40 -29.97
N GLU A 250 -7.64 -17.23 -31.23
CA GLU A 250 -6.25 -17.32 -31.70
C GLU A 250 -5.38 -16.19 -31.12
N GLU A 251 -5.94 -15.00 -31.00
CA GLU A 251 -5.25 -13.86 -30.42
C GLU A 251 -4.99 -14.05 -28.93
N ASN A 252 -5.96 -14.56 -28.18
CA ASN A 252 -5.78 -14.93 -26.78
C ASN A 252 -4.64 -15.92 -26.58
N ARG A 253 -4.59 -16.99 -27.38
CA ARG A 253 -3.51 -17.99 -27.32
C ARG A 253 -2.15 -17.38 -27.62
N ARG A 254 -2.09 -16.42 -28.55
CA ARG A 254 -0.86 -15.66 -28.85
C ARG A 254 -0.44 -14.81 -27.67
N MET A 255 -1.37 -14.06 -27.01
CA MET A 255 -1.07 -13.22 -25.85
C MET A 255 -0.61 -14.05 -24.65
N ARG A 256 -1.24 -15.20 -24.40
CA ARG A 256 -0.78 -16.14 -23.38
C ARG A 256 0.66 -16.62 -23.64
N SER A 257 0.99 -16.95 -24.88
CA SER A 257 2.34 -17.37 -25.26
C SER A 257 3.40 -16.26 -25.05
N LEU A 258 3.01 -14.98 -25.13
CA LEU A 258 3.90 -13.87 -24.75
C LEU A 258 4.13 -13.84 -23.25
N LEU A 259 3.08 -14.01 -22.44
CA LEU A 259 3.17 -14.00 -20.97
C LEU A 259 3.96 -15.15 -20.38
N ASP A 260 4.18 -16.23 -21.15
CA ASP A 260 5.03 -17.37 -20.75
C ASP A 260 6.53 -17.09 -20.97
N ARG A 261 6.92 -15.90 -21.44
CA ARG A 261 8.30 -15.51 -21.72
C ARG A 261 8.89 -14.66 -20.60
N ASP A 262 10.14 -14.93 -20.24
CA ASP A 262 10.87 -14.20 -19.18
C ASP A 262 11.21 -12.73 -19.55
N ASN A 263 11.35 -12.43 -20.86
CA ASN A 263 11.74 -11.11 -21.32
C ASN A 263 10.81 -10.67 -22.46
N LEU A 264 10.03 -9.63 -22.21
CA LEU A 264 9.19 -8.99 -23.19
C LEU A 264 9.85 -7.70 -23.71
N ASP A 265 9.82 -7.49 -25.01
CA ASP A 265 10.23 -6.23 -25.60
C ASP A 265 9.11 -5.17 -25.48
N SER A 266 9.41 -3.92 -25.84
CA SER A 266 8.45 -2.82 -25.70
C SER A 266 7.22 -3.00 -26.59
N ASP A 267 7.39 -3.53 -27.80
CA ASP A 267 6.29 -3.75 -28.75
C ASP A 267 5.35 -4.86 -28.26
N GLU A 268 5.90 -5.91 -27.65
CA GLU A 268 5.14 -7.01 -27.05
C GLU A 268 4.33 -6.54 -25.83
N ILE A 269 4.91 -5.67 -25.00
CA ILE A 269 4.21 -5.05 -23.87
C ILE A 269 3.07 -4.15 -24.35
N GLU A 270 3.29 -3.33 -25.38
CA GLU A 270 2.23 -2.50 -25.96
C GLU A 270 1.09 -3.36 -26.51
N GLN A 271 1.38 -4.49 -27.18
CA GLN A 271 0.37 -5.43 -27.65
C GLN A 271 -0.45 -6.02 -26.49
N LEU A 272 0.20 -6.44 -25.40
CA LEU A 272 -0.47 -6.95 -24.21
C LEU A 272 -1.36 -5.89 -23.56
N ILE A 273 -0.88 -4.65 -23.43
CA ILE A 273 -1.66 -3.53 -22.89
C ILE A 273 -2.88 -3.24 -23.76
N ALA A 274 -2.72 -3.17 -25.09
CA ALA A 274 -3.82 -2.96 -26.02
C ALA A 274 -4.85 -4.09 -25.91
N TYR A 275 -4.39 -5.35 -25.89
CA TYR A 275 -5.24 -6.51 -25.73
C TYR A 275 -6.07 -6.47 -24.45
N ALA A 276 -5.47 -6.14 -23.31
CA ALA A 276 -6.20 -6.04 -22.05
C ALA A 276 -7.28 -4.94 -22.06
N LYS A 277 -7.00 -3.81 -22.71
CA LYS A 277 -7.95 -2.70 -22.85
C LYS A 277 -9.11 -3.06 -23.79
N GLU A 278 -8.83 -3.65 -24.94
CA GLU A 278 -9.83 -4.00 -25.95
C GLU A 278 -10.74 -5.16 -25.54
N ASN A 279 -10.26 -6.02 -24.63
CA ASN A 279 -10.99 -7.18 -24.13
C ASN A 279 -11.62 -6.98 -22.74
N GLY A 280 -11.91 -5.73 -22.36
CA GLY A 280 -12.73 -5.40 -21.20
C GLY A 280 -12.01 -5.57 -19.84
N GLY A 281 -10.68 -5.72 -19.84
CA GLY A 281 -9.91 -5.92 -18.60
C GLY A 281 -9.97 -4.72 -17.66
N ILE A 282 -9.90 -3.50 -18.20
CA ILE A 282 -9.98 -2.27 -17.43
C ILE A 282 -11.38 -2.10 -16.81
N GLU A 283 -12.44 -2.32 -17.59
CA GLU A 283 -13.83 -2.24 -17.16
C GLU A 283 -14.14 -3.27 -16.06
N TYR A 284 -13.58 -4.47 -16.21
CA TYR A 284 -13.68 -5.50 -15.17
C TYR A 284 -13.04 -5.06 -13.86
N ALA A 285 -11.81 -4.54 -13.92
CA ALA A 285 -11.10 -4.08 -12.73
C ALA A 285 -11.86 -2.95 -12.01
N TYR A 286 -12.45 -1.99 -12.74
CA TYR A 286 -13.29 -0.94 -12.15
C TYR A 286 -14.55 -1.52 -11.50
N ARG A 287 -15.23 -2.48 -12.14
CA ARG A 287 -16.41 -3.14 -11.57
C ARG A 287 -16.05 -3.88 -10.27
N ARG A 288 -14.93 -4.61 -10.25
CA ARG A 288 -14.48 -5.29 -9.02
C ARG A 288 -14.17 -4.30 -7.89
N MET A 289 -13.56 -3.15 -8.20
CA MET A 289 -13.35 -2.11 -7.20
C MET A 289 -14.67 -1.53 -6.68
N GLU A 290 -15.68 -1.35 -7.53
CA GLU A 290 -16.99 -0.87 -7.09
C GLU A 290 -17.71 -1.84 -6.16
N GLU A 291 -17.64 -3.15 -6.45
CA GLU A 291 -18.14 -4.20 -5.57
C GLU A 291 -17.45 -4.15 -4.20
N LEU A 292 -16.11 -4.15 -4.18
CA LEU A 292 -15.32 -4.06 -2.94
C LEU A 292 -15.59 -2.76 -2.16
N ARG A 293 -15.78 -1.64 -2.88
CA ARG A 293 -16.17 -0.37 -2.28
C ARG A 293 -17.51 -0.45 -1.54
N ASN A 294 -18.50 -1.07 -2.17
CA ASN A 294 -19.83 -1.20 -1.56
C ASN A 294 -19.78 -2.09 -0.32
N GLU A 295 -19.02 -3.19 -0.36
CA GLU A 295 -18.76 -4.04 0.81
C GLU A 295 -18.04 -3.26 1.93
N ALA A 296 -17.05 -2.42 1.58
CA ALA A 296 -16.34 -1.59 2.55
C ALA A 296 -17.26 -0.56 3.23
N VAL A 297 -18.14 0.09 2.48
CA VAL A 297 -19.13 1.02 3.04
C VAL A 297 -20.11 0.28 3.95
N GLU A 298 -20.55 -0.92 3.57
CA GLU A 298 -21.42 -1.77 4.39
C GLU A 298 -20.74 -2.18 5.71
N ALA A 299 -19.44 -2.44 5.70
CA ALA A 299 -18.69 -2.73 6.93
C ALA A 299 -18.76 -1.58 7.96
N LEU A 300 -18.96 -0.34 7.50
CA LEU A 300 -19.14 0.83 8.37
C LEU A 300 -20.59 1.12 8.74
N SER A 301 -21.57 0.34 8.26
CA SER A 301 -23.01 0.65 8.44
C SER A 301 -23.45 0.69 9.91
N SER A 302 -22.83 -0.13 10.78
CA SER A 302 -23.14 -0.17 12.22
C SER A 302 -22.60 1.01 13.01
N PHE A 303 -21.68 1.81 12.45
CA PHE A 303 -21.13 2.99 13.10
C PHE A 303 -22.04 4.21 12.88
N PRO A 304 -22.20 5.08 13.90
CA PRO A 304 -23.02 6.29 13.77
C PRO A 304 -22.46 7.24 12.72
N GLU A 305 -23.35 8.02 12.10
CA GLU A 305 -22.94 9.07 11.18
C GLU A 305 -22.08 10.11 11.88
N SER A 306 -20.92 10.41 11.32
CA SER A 306 -19.94 11.34 11.86
C SER A 306 -19.02 11.87 10.77
N GLU A 307 -18.35 13.00 11.05
CA GLU A 307 -17.30 13.53 10.16
C GLU A 307 -16.18 12.52 9.93
N THR A 308 -15.86 11.72 10.94
CA THR A 308 -14.82 10.68 10.88
C THR A 308 -15.21 9.53 9.95
N LYS A 309 -16.46 9.03 10.05
CA LYS A 309 -17.01 8.03 9.13
C LYS A 309 -17.00 8.54 7.69
N GLN A 310 -17.45 9.78 7.50
CA GLN A 310 -17.45 10.41 6.18
C GLN A 310 -16.03 10.60 5.64
N ALA A 311 -15.05 10.92 6.49
CA ALA A 311 -13.64 11.03 6.08
C ALA A 311 -13.06 9.67 5.61
N LEU A 312 -13.42 8.57 6.28
CA LEU A 312 -13.02 7.22 5.84
C LEU A 312 -13.64 6.84 4.48
N ILE A 313 -14.94 7.10 4.29
CA ILE A 313 -15.62 6.87 3.00
C ILE A 313 -15.01 7.74 1.91
N THR A 314 -14.73 9.01 2.21
CA THR A 314 -14.09 9.94 1.26
C THR A 314 -12.69 9.47 0.88
N LEU A 315 -11.94 8.89 1.82
CA LEU A 315 -10.62 8.32 1.54
C LEU A 315 -10.70 7.09 0.62
N LEU A 316 -11.71 6.23 0.81
CA LEU A 316 -11.99 5.10 -0.07
C LEU A 316 -12.34 5.59 -1.49
N ASP A 317 -13.26 6.54 -1.61
CA ASP A 317 -13.66 7.13 -2.90
C ASP A 317 -12.48 7.84 -3.59
N TYR A 318 -11.66 8.57 -2.83
CA TYR A 318 -10.44 9.17 -3.34
C TYR A 318 -9.47 8.11 -3.87
N THR A 319 -9.31 7.00 -3.18
CA THR A 319 -8.42 5.90 -3.59
C THR A 319 -8.83 5.31 -4.94
N ILE A 320 -10.13 5.16 -5.18
CA ILE A 320 -10.69 4.61 -6.42
C ILE A 320 -10.65 5.65 -7.56
N SER A 321 -10.97 6.91 -7.25
CA SER A 321 -11.10 7.98 -8.26
C SER A 321 -9.79 8.70 -8.59
N ARG A 322 -8.73 8.52 -7.78
CA ARG A 322 -7.42 9.18 -8.03
C ARG A 322 -6.88 8.86 -9.42
N ASN A 323 -6.27 9.87 -10.02
CA ASN A 323 -5.61 9.74 -11.32
C ASN A 323 -4.11 9.50 -11.18
N LYS A 324 -3.61 9.54 -9.93
CA LYS A 324 -2.22 9.31 -9.54
C LYS A 324 -2.11 8.82 -8.09
#